data_6f2af9eb571de25adf529d93f891c815
#
_entry.id   6f2af9eb571de25adf529d93f891c815
#
_cell.length_a   1.000
_cell.length_b   1.000
_cell.length_c   1.000
_cell.angle_alpha   90.00
_cell.angle_beta   90.00
_cell.angle_gamma   90.00
#
_symmetry.space_group_name_H-M   'P 1'
#
loop_
_entity.id
_entity.type
_entity.pdbx_description
1 polymer ?
#
loop_
_entity_poly.entity_id
_entity_poly.type
_entity_poly.pdbx_seq_one_letter_code
_entity_poly.pdbx_strand_id
1 'polypeptide(L)'
;YMCNPSECFMDMVERLAERIPVVIINNQNEKLSLDAVELDNSKLGRLMARHLLDLGHKKVAYITPPLTTRQKQRSKRTEGFLKEFEKEGLKSQVIVKEAGEQMDIGVANVDSEYRVGYELTKELMEEEADLTAIVGLNDMIALGILDALYELKYRVPHDVSVMGCDN
;
A
#
# COMPACT_ATOMS: atom_id res chain seq x y z
N TYR A 1 -16.76 -6.68 9.28
CA TYR A 1 -15.54 -6.09 8.75
C TYR A 1 -15.69 -4.57 8.72
N MET A 2 -14.91 -3.85 9.48
CA MET A 2 -14.91 -2.38 9.45
C MET A 2 -13.47 -1.90 9.40
N CYS A 3 -13.14 -1.14 8.37
CA CYS A 3 -11.88 -0.41 8.31
C CYS A 3 -12.04 0.88 9.12
N ASN A 4 -11.15 1.13 10.08
CA ASN A 4 -11.16 2.30 10.98
C ASN A 4 -12.45 2.47 11.82
N PRO A 5 -12.73 1.55 12.75
CA PRO A 5 -13.87 1.71 13.66
C PRO A 5 -13.68 2.95 14.55
N SER A 6 -14.79 3.63 14.88
CA SER A 6 -14.78 4.74 15.84
C SER A 6 -14.42 4.23 17.25
N GLU A 7 -13.89 5.10 18.11
CA GLU A 7 -13.62 4.74 19.52
C GLU A 7 -14.87 4.20 20.22
N CYS A 8 -16.03 4.84 20.01
CA CYS A 8 -17.31 4.38 20.57
C CYS A 8 -17.69 2.96 20.12
N PHE A 9 -17.37 2.59 18.88
CA PHE A 9 -17.61 1.22 18.39
C PHE A 9 -16.67 0.23 19.08
N MET A 10 -15.41 0.59 19.30
CA MET A 10 -14.46 -0.27 20.00
C MET A 10 -14.83 -0.51 21.45
N ASP A 11 -15.30 0.51 22.18
CA ASP A 11 -15.83 0.37 23.54
C ASP A 11 -17.03 -0.61 23.58
N MET A 12 -17.89 -0.56 22.56
CA MET A 12 -19.00 -1.51 22.45
C MET A 12 -18.48 -2.94 22.22
N VAL A 13 -17.47 -3.12 21.38
CA VAL A 13 -16.86 -4.44 21.09
C VAL A 13 -16.20 -5.01 22.35
N GLU A 14 -15.49 -4.22 23.16
CA GLU A 14 -14.91 -4.66 24.42
C GLU A 14 -15.99 -5.16 25.40
N ARG A 15 -17.08 -4.40 25.57
CA ARG A 15 -18.21 -4.83 26.41
C ARG A 15 -18.88 -6.10 25.90
N LEU A 16 -18.94 -6.28 24.58
CA LEU A 16 -19.50 -7.48 23.98
C LEU A 16 -18.61 -8.70 24.25
N ALA A 17 -17.30 -8.52 24.24
CA ALA A 17 -16.32 -9.56 24.51
C ALA A 17 -16.38 -10.12 25.94
N GLU A 18 -16.93 -9.38 26.90
CA GLU A 18 -17.19 -9.89 28.25
C GLU A 18 -18.29 -10.99 28.27
N ARG A 19 -19.09 -11.09 27.22
CA ARG A 19 -20.26 -11.96 27.16
C ARG A 19 -20.18 -13.05 26.09
N ILE A 20 -19.45 -12.78 25.01
CA ILE A 20 -19.29 -13.71 23.89
C ILE A 20 -17.84 -13.69 23.40
N PRO A 21 -17.31 -14.79 22.84
CA PRO A 21 -16.02 -14.78 22.17
C PRO A 21 -16.02 -13.79 21.01
N VAL A 22 -15.03 -12.91 20.95
CA VAL A 22 -14.85 -11.91 19.89
C VAL A 22 -13.43 -12.05 19.33
N VAL A 23 -13.32 -12.14 18.02
CA VAL A 23 -12.04 -12.12 17.30
C VAL A 23 -12.04 -10.92 16.36
N ILE A 24 -10.99 -10.10 16.42
CA ILE A 24 -10.81 -8.95 15.57
C ILE A 24 -9.89 -9.32 14.42
N ILE A 25 -10.23 -8.89 13.21
CA ILE A 25 -9.39 -9.08 12.03
C ILE A 25 -8.84 -7.72 11.60
N ASN A 26 -7.52 -7.68 11.36
CA ASN A 26 -6.81 -6.48 10.90
C ASN A 26 -7.00 -5.27 11.84
N ASN A 27 -6.74 -5.49 13.13
CA ASN A 27 -6.86 -4.46 14.16
C ASN A 27 -5.67 -3.48 14.13
N GLN A 28 -5.96 -2.19 14.23
CA GLN A 28 -4.93 -1.15 14.34
C GLN A 28 -4.69 -0.71 15.80
N ASN A 29 -5.49 -1.19 16.74
CA ASN A 29 -5.44 -0.76 18.13
C ASN A 29 -4.70 -1.77 19.02
N GLU A 30 -3.44 -1.53 19.25
CA GLU A 30 -2.56 -2.36 20.10
C GLU A 30 -2.97 -2.38 21.58
N LYS A 31 -3.96 -1.57 22.00
CA LYS A 31 -4.41 -1.47 23.39
C LYS A 31 -5.54 -2.43 23.73
N LEU A 32 -6.14 -3.09 22.75
CA LEU A 32 -7.25 -3.99 22.97
C LEU A 32 -6.78 -5.36 23.45
N SER A 33 -7.33 -5.82 24.57
CA SER A 33 -7.10 -7.16 25.13
C SER A 33 -8.07 -8.18 24.51
N LEU A 34 -8.10 -8.25 23.17
CA LEU A 34 -8.97 -9.15 22.42
C LEU A 34 -8.13 -10.05 21.51
N ASP A 35 -8.65 -11.24 21.24
CA ASP A 35 -8.04 -12.10 20.23
C ASP A 35 -8.07 -11.41 18.86
N ALA A 36 -6.93 -11.35 18.19
CA ALA A 36 -6.78 -10.68 16.91
C ALA A 36 -6.07 -11.55 15.88
N VAL A 37 -6.54 -11.46 14.64
CA VAL A 37 -5.83 -11.99 13.46
C VAL A 37 -5.32 -10.81 12.66
N GLU A 38 -4.01 -10.69 12.53
CA GLU A 38 -3.37 -9.56 11.88
C GLU A 38 -2.54 -10.00 10.68
N LEU A 39 -2.51 -9.14 9.66
CA LEU A 39 -1.58 -9.24 8.55
C LEU A 39 -0.28 -8.54 8.92
N ASP A 40 0.84 -9.25 8.82
CA ASP A 40 2.16 -8.62 8.97
C ASP A 40 2.49 -7.76 7.74
N ASN A 41 2.02 -6.51 7.76
CA ASN A 41 2.22 -5.57 6.67
C ASN A 41 3.70 -5.23 6.44
N SER A 42 4.53 -5.24 7.48
CA SER A 42 5.97 -5.04 7.30
C SER A 42 6.61 -6.21 6.55
N LYS A 43 6.23 -7.45 6.88
CA LYS A 43 6.67 -8.64 6.15
C LYS A 43 6.17 -8.63 4.71
N LEU A 44 4.90 -8.25 4.49
CA LEU A 44 4.32 -8.14 3.15
C LEU A 44 5.13 -7.15 2.29
N GLY A 45 5.42 -5.95 2.80
CA GLY A 45 6.26 -4.98 2.09
C GLY A 45 7.65 -5.54 1.74
N ARG A 46 8.29 -6.25 2.69
CA ARG A 46 9.57 -6.91 2.41
C ARG A 46 9.48 -7.97 1.32
N LEU A 47 8.41 -8.78 1.32
CA LEU A 47 8.21 -9.81 0.29
C LEU A 47 8.03 -9.18 -1.10
N MET A 48 7.26 -8.10 -1.20
CA MET A 48 7.08 -7.35 -2.45
C MET A 48 8.44 -6.84 -2.98
N ALA A 49 9.22 -6.18 -2.11
CA ALA A 49 10.54 -5.68 -2.46
C ALA A 49 11.50 -6.80 -2.88
N ARG A 50 11.55 -7.91 -2.12
CA ARG A 50 12.41 -9.06 -2.42
C ARG A 50 12.06 -9.65 -3.78
N HIS A 51 10.78 -9.81 -4.10
CA HIS A 51 10.36 -10.32 -5.39
C HIS A 51 10.88 -9.46 -6.56
N LEU A 52 10.79 -8.13 -6.46
CA LEU A 52 11.31 -7.23 -7.49
C LEU A 52 12.84 -7.28 -7.60
N LEU A 53 13.54 -7.33 -6.47
CA LEU A 53 15.00 -7.44 -6.43
C LEU A 53 15.48 -8.77 -7.05
N ASP A 54 14.80 -9.87 -6.76
CA ASP A 54 15.10 -11.20 -7.31
C ASP A 54 14.86 -11.25 -8.83
N LEU A 55 13.93 -10.44 -9.36
CA LEU A 55 13.73 -10.25 -10.80
C LEU A 55 14.70 -9.23 -11.42
N GLY A 56 15.60 -8.63 -10.63
CA GLY A 56 16.63 -7.70 -11.09
C GLY A 56 16.20 -6.24 -11.17
N HIS A 57 15.00 -5.88 -10.68
CA HIS A 57 14.56 -4.49 -10.63
C HIS A 57 15.35 -3.72 -9.58
N LYS A 58 15.96 -2.61 -9.96
CA LYS A 58 16.78 -1.76 -9.07
C LYS A 58 16.19 -0.36 -8.87
N LYS A 59 15.71 0.27 -9.93
CA LYS A 59 15.05 1.57 -9.89
C LYS A 59 13.55 1.37 -10.04
N VAL A 60 12.80 1.62 -8.95
CA VAL A 60 11.36 1.34 -8.87
C VAL A 60 10.61 2.51 -8.27
N ALA A 61 9.33 2.65 -8.60
CA ALA A 61 8.42 3.55 -7.91
C ALA A 61 7.44 2.77 -7.03
N TYR A 62 7.03 3.38 -5.92
CA TYR A 62 6.03 2.87 -4.99
C TYR A 62 4.94 3.91 -4.80
N ILE A 63 3.73 3.62 -5.28
CA ILE A 63 2.58 4.53 -5.24
C ILE A 63 1.67 4.18 -4.07
N THR A 64 1.35 5.17 -3.25
CA THR A 64 0.56 5.01 -2.03
C THR A 64 -0.40 6.18 -1.82
N PRO A 65 -1.58 5.94 -1.22
CA PRO A 65 -2.38 7.00 -0.62
C PRO A 65 -1.60 7.68 0.53
N PRO A 66 -2.11 8.76 1.12
CA PRO A 66 -1.44 9.45 2.21
C PRO A 66 -1.07 8.51 3.37
N LEU A 67 0.20 8.58 3.82
CA LEU A 67 0.73 7.79 4.93
C LEU A 67 0.46 8.50 6.27
N THR A 68 -0.82 8.65 6.61
CA THR A 68 -1.24 9.29 7.85
C THR A 68 -1.06 8.39 9.07
N THR A 69 -0.95 9.00 10.25
CA THR A 69 -0.87 8.29 11.54
C THR A 69 -2.09 7.40 11.81
N ARG A 70 -3.22 7.69 11.15
CA ARG A 70 -4.46 6.89 11.25
C ARG A 70 -4.40 5.57 10.48
N GLN A 71 -3.47 5.45 9.53
CA GLN A 71 -3.37 4.28 8.63
C GLN A 71 -2.01 3.60 8.78
N LYS A 72 -1.66 3.25 10.02
CA LYS A 72 -0.38 2.59 10.38
C LYS A 72 -0.03 1.37 9.53
N GLN A 73 -1.02 0.64 9.02
CA GLN A 73 -0.77 -0.56 8.19
C GLN A 73 -0.15 -0.19 6.84
N ARG A 74 -0.58 0.92 6.23
CA ARG A 74 0.02 1.43 4.99
C ARG A 74 1.48 1.82 5.23
N SER A 75 1.76 2.57 6.31
CA SER A 75 3.11 2.96 6.70
C SER A 75 4.01 1.75 6.97
N LYS A 76 3.52 0.74 7.72
CA LYS A 76 4.26 -0.50 7.99
C LYS A 76 4.62 -1.26 6.71
N ARG A 77 3.71 -1.31 5.71
CA ARG A 77 3.96 -1.96 4.42
C ARG A 77 5.03 -1.20 3.63
N THR A 78 4.88 0.12 3.51
CA THR A 78 5.84 0.99 2.83
C THR A 78 7.22 0.93 3.49
N GLU A 79 7.31 1.01 4.82
CA GLU A 79 8.56 0.89 5.55
C GLU A 79 9.23 -0.48 5.33
N GLY A 80 8.45 -1.56 5.34
CA GLY A 80 8.95 -2.90 5.05
C GLY A 80 9.56 -2.99 3.66
N PHE A 81 8.90 -2.40 2.66
CA PHE A 81 9.39 -2.33 1.29
C PHE A 81 10.72 -1.57 1.21
N LEU A 82 10.78 -0.38 1.76
CA LEU A 82 11.98 0.47 1.74
C LEU A 82 13.16 -0.17 2.47
N LYS A 83 12.91 -0.82 3.62
CA LYS A 83 13.97 -1.51 4.39
C LYS A 83 14.63 -2.64 3.61
N GLU A 84 13.90 -3.33 2.75
CA GLU A 84 14.47 -4.41 1.95
C GLU A 84 15.40 -3.86 0.85
N PHE A 85 15.01 -2.78 0.15
CA PHE A 85 15.88 -2.07 -0.79
C PHE A 85 17.11 -1.44 -0.08
N GLU A 86 16.93 -0.96 1.14
CA GLU A 86 18.03 -0.40 1.95
C GLU A 86 19.12 -1.43 2.26
N LYS A 87 18.76 -2.70 2.54
CA LYS A 87 19.72 -3.78 2.76
C LYS A 87 20.60 -4.05 1.56
N GLU A 88 20.08 -3.85 0.36
CA GLU A 88 20.83 -3.99 -0.90
C GLU A 88 21.56 -2.69 -1.30
N GLY A 89 21.52 -1.64 -0.47
CA GLY A 89 22.12 -0.33 -0.77
C GLY A 89 21.37 0.46 -1.85
N LEU A 90 20.12 0.08 -2.16
CA LEU A 90 19.33 0.63 -3.26
C LEU A 90 18.18 1.54 -2.79
N LYS A 91 18.14 1.95 -1.53
CA LYS A 91 17.05 2.78 -0.98
C LYS A 91 16.83 4.08 -1.78
N SER A 92 17.90 4.73 -2.22
CA SER A 92 17.84 5.95 -3.05
C SER A 92 17.30 5.72 -4.46
N GLN A 93 17.16 4.47 -4.88
CA GLN A 93 16.59 4.08 -6.17
C GLN A 93 15.08 3.78 -6.09
N VAL A 94 14.50 3.92 -4.89
CA VAL A 94 13.04 3.78 -4.69
C VAL A 94 12.41 5.15 -4.62
N ILE A 95 11.54 5.46 -5.56
CA ILE A 95 10.75 6.68 -5.58
C ILE A 95 9.40 6.39 -4.92
N VAL A 96 9.12 7.02 -3.79
CA VAL A 96 7.81 6.93 -3.15
C VAL A 96 6.96 8.12 -3.60
N LYS A 97 5.91 7.84 -4.38
CA LYS A 97 4.88 8.82 -4.75
C LYS A 97 3.70 8.65 -3.80
N GLU A 98 3.52 9.62 -2.94
CA GLU A 98 2.43 9.68 -1.96
C GLU A 98 1.36 10.66 -2.45
N ALA A 99 0.09 10.23 -2.44
CA ALA A 99 -1.01 11.12 -2.79
C ALA A 99 -1.18 12.24 -1.75
N GLY A 100 -1.55 13.42 -2.20
CA GLY A 100 -1.91 14.52 -1.30
C GLY A 100 -3.16 14.20 -0.48
N GLU A 101 -3.29 14.79 0.71
CA GLU A 101 -4.46 14.58 1.61
C GLU A 101 -5.81 14.86 0.93
N GLN A 102 -5.82 15.73 -0.08
CA GLN A 102 -7.02 16.08 -0.86
C GLN A 102 -7.53 14.93 -1.73
N MET A 103 -6.69 13.93 -2.04
CA MET A 103 -7.07 12.72 -2.77
C MET A 103 -7.57 11.61 -1.82
N ASP A 104 -7.33 11.73 -0.51
CA ASP A 104 -7.84 10.82 0.51
C ASP A 104 -9.22 11.28 0.98
N ILE A 105 -10.28 10.75 0.41
CA ILE A 105 -11.68 11.07 0.76
C ILE A 105 -12.08 10.39 2.10
N GLY A 106 -11.15 10.08 2.98
CA GLY A 106 -11.40 9.63 4.37
C GLY A 106 -12.11 8.29 4.56
N VAL A 107 -12.71 7.77 3.52
CA VAL A 107 -13.29 6.43 3.45
C VAL A 107 -12.50 5.70 2.36
N ALA A 108 -11.87 4.58 2.69
CA ALA A 108 -11.25 3.72 1.69
C ALA A 108 -12.30 3.37 0.62
N ASN A 109 -12.34 4.18 -0.43
CA ASN A 109 -13.21 3.99 -1.57
C ASN A 109 -12.34 3.41 -2.68
N VAL A 110 -12.77 2.31 -3.24
CA VAL A 110 -12.15 1.63 -4.37
C VAL A 110 -11.82 2.61 -5.50
N ASP A 111 -12.73 3.54 -5.78
CA ASP A 111 -12.54 4.56 -6.81
C ASP A 111 -11.41 5.56 -6.47
N SER A 112 -11.22 5.90 -5.18
CA SER A 112 -10.16 6.82 -4.78
C SER A 112 -8.77 6.19 -4.88
N GLU A 113 -8.61 4.93 -4.51
CA GLU A 113 -7.33 4.22 -4.62
C GLU A 113 -6.95 3.98 -6.08
N TYR A 114 -7.91 3.61 -6.93
CA TYR A 114 -7.69 3.52 -8.37
C TYR A 114 -7.20 4.86 -8.95
N ARG A 115 -7.88 5.98 -8.60
CA ARG A 115 -7.47 7.32 -9.06
C ARG A 115 -6.07 7.71 -8.59
N VAL A 116 -5.70 7.37 -7.37
CA VAL A 116 -4.33 7.57 -6.86
C VAL A 116 -3.32 6.87 -7.77
N GLY A 117 -3.55 5.61 -8.11
CA GLY A 117 -2.70 4.86 -9.04
C GLY A 117 -2.60 5.52 -10.40
N TYR A 118 -3.73 5.90 -10.97
CA TYR A 118 -3.81 6.48 -12.31
C TYR A 118 -3.12 7.86 -12.40
N GLU A 119 -3.49 8.81 -11.53
CA GLU A 119 -2.97 10.17 -11.60
C GLU A 119 -1.48 10.23 -11.26
N LEU A 120 -1.07 9.57 -10.18
CA LEU A 120 0.34 9.61 -9.78
C LEU A 120 1.25 8.86 -10.76
N THR A 121 0.75 7.88 -11.50
CA THR A 121 1.53 7.26 -12.57
C THR A 121 1.76 8.22 -13.73
N LYS A 122 0.75 8.99 -14.12
CA LYS A 122 0.92 9.99 -15.19
C LYS A 122 1.97 11.03 -14.83
N GLU A 123 1.89 11.60 -13.62
CA GLU A 123 2.90 12.52 -13.12
C GLU A 123 4.30 11.88 -13.07
N LEU A 124 4.40 10.66 -12.54
CA LEU A 124 5.65 9.95 -12.39
C LEU A 124 6.36 9.70 -13.72
N MET A 125 5.60 9.30 -14.75
CA MET A 125 6.16 8.98 -16.08
C MET A 125 6.60 10.23 -16.86
N GLU A 126 6.14 11.41 -16.49
CA GLU A 126 6.66 12.69 -17.01
C GLU A 126 8.00 13.07 -16.37
N GLU A 127 8.23 12.68 -15.10
CA GLU A 127 9.41 13.04 -14.32
C GLU A 127 10.56 12.03 -14.46
N GLU A 128 10.23 10.73 -14.58
CA GLU A 128 11.16 9.60 -14.42
C GLU A 128 11.06 8.60 -15.59
N ALA A 129 12.01 8.69 -16.52
CA ALA A 129 11.98 7.88 -17.74
C ALA A 129 12.61 6.48 -17.63
N ASP A 130 13.37 6.17 -16.55
CA ASP A 130 14.19 4.96 -16.43
C ASP A 130 13.72 3.97 -15.34
N LEU A 131 12.47 4.09 -14.91
CA LEU A 131 11.84 3.13 -14.02
C LEU A 131 11.64 1.78 -14.70
N THR A 132 11.97 0.71 -13.97
CA THR A 132 11.77 -0.66 -14.47
C THR A 132 10.53 -1.34 -13.87
N ALA A 133 10.03 -0.85 -12.74
CA ALA A 133 8.80 -1.33 -12.14
C ALA A 133 8.08 -0.23 -11.36
N ILE A 134 6.74 -0.32 -11.31
CA ILE A 134 5.88 0.52 -10.48
C ILE A 134 5.04 -0.39 -9.59
N VAL A 135 5.01 -0.07 -8.30
CA VAL A 135 4.31 -0.84 -7.27
C VAL A 135 3.15 -0.02 -6.74
N GLY A 136 1.96 -0.57 -6.77
CA GLY A 136 0.82 -0.07 -6.01
C GLY A 136 0.82 -0.63 -4.59
N LEU A 137 0.49 0.20 -3.59
CA LEU A 137 0.32 -0.26 -2.21
C LEU A 137 -0.63 -1.47 -2.12
N ASN A 138 -1.63 -1.52 -3.00
CA ASN A 138 -2.61 -2.59 -3.17
C ASN A 138 -3.00 -2.77 -4.65
N ASP A 139 -3.89 -3.71 -4.93
CA ASP A 139 -4.31 -4.04 -6.29
C ASP A 139 -5.17 -2.96 -6.95
N MET A 140 -5.95 -2.20 -6.19
CA MET A 140 -6.74 -1.11 -6.76
C MET A 140 -5.85 0.02 -7.31
N ILE A 141 -4.79 0.35 -6.59
CA ILE A 141 -3.77 1.27 -7.07
C ILE A 141 -3.05 0.68 -8.29
N ALA A 142 -2.71 -0.62 -8.26
CA ALA A 142 -2.06 -1.28 -9.38
C ALA A 142 -2.93 -1.28 -10.66
N LEU A 143 -4.24 -1.41 -10.54
CA LEU A 143 -5.17 -1.26 -11.67
C LEU A 143 -5.13 0.16 -12.25
N GLY A 144 -5.13 1.19 -11.41
CA GLY A 144 -4.96 2.58 -11.87
C GLY A 144 -3.62 2.79 -12.58
N ILE A 145 -2.53 2.20 -12.06
CA ILE A 145 -1.21 2.23 -12.71
C ILE A 145 -1.26 1.60 -14.11
N LEU A 146 -1.89 0.43 -14.23
CA LEU A 146 -2.01 -0.27 -15.50
C LEU A 146 -2.76 0.57 -16.55
N ASP A 147 -3.86 1.18 -16.18
CA ASP A 147 -4.66 1.99 -17.10
C ASP A 147 -3.92 3.27 -17.53
N ALA A 148 -3.21 3.94 -16.60
CA ALA A 148 -2.37 5.09 -16.94
C ALA A 148 -1.27 4.71 -17.91
N LEU A 149 -0.56 3.62 -17.67
CA LEU A 149 0.51 3.12 -18.56
C LEU A 149 -0.04 2.73 -19.94
N TYR A 150 -1.21 2.11 -19.98
CA TYR A 150 -1.88 1.78 -21.25
C TYR A 150 -2.20 3.05 -22.06
N GLU A 151 -2.75 4.09 -21.42
CA GLU A 151 -3.03 5.37 -22.07
C GLU A 151 -1.74 6.03 -22.60
N LEU A 152 -0.67 5.97 -21.80
CA LEU A 152 0.67 6.49 -22.16
C LEU A 152 1.42 5.61 -23.18
N LYS A 153 0.81 4.49 -23.63
CA LYS A 153 1.38 3.54 -24.61
C LYS A 153 2.61 2.77 -24.13
N TYR A 154 2.79 2.63 -22.82
CA TYR A 154 3.79 1.72 -22.28
C TYR A 154 3.30 0.28 -22.31
N ARG A 155 4.19 -0.65 -22.63
CA ARG A 155 3.88 -2.09 -22.66
C ARG A 155 4.25 -2.72 -21.31
N VAL A 156 3.27 -3.24 -20.60
CA VAL A 156 3.50 -4.01 -19.39
C VAL A 156 3.56 -5.50 -19.75
N PRO A 157 4.57 -6.26 -19.33
CA PRO A 157 5.72 -5.87 -18.50
C PRO A 157 6.96 -5.43 -19.28
N HIS A 158 6.92 -5.28 -20.60
CA HIS A 158 8.10 -5.10 -21.46
C HIS A 158 8.86 -3.80 -21.23
N ASP A 159 8.15 -2.70 -21.11
CA ASP A 159 8.74 -1.38 -20.90
C ASP A 159 8.82 -1.07 -19.39
N VAL A 160 7.83 -1.48 -18.61
CA VAL A 160 7.77 -1.34 -17.15
C VAL A 160 6.90 -2.46 -16.54
N SER A 161 7.34 -3.04 -15.44
CA SER A 161 6.57 -4.03 -14.69
C SER A 161 5.62 -3.34 -13.71
N VAL A 162 4.46 -3.97 -13.42
CA VAL A 162 3.51 -3.47 -12.43
C VAL A 162 3.26 -4.55 -11.38
N MET A 163 3.17 -4.14 -10.11
CA MET A 163 2.91 -5.02 -8.99
C MET A 163 1.83 -4.46 -8.07
N GLY A 164 0.88 -5.29 -7.68
CA GLY A 164 -0.05 -5.11 -6.57
C GLY A 164 0.20 -6.14 -5.46
N CYS A 165 -0.72 -6.33 -4.50
CA CYS A 165 -0.46 -7.26 -3.39
C CYS A 165 -1.67 -7.83 -2.64
N ASP A 166 -2.90 -7.68 -3.11
CA ASP A 166 -4.07 -8.20 -2.37
C ASP A 166 -4.56 -9.56 -2.88
N ASN A 167 -4.48 -9.79 -4.19
CA ASN A 167 -4.97 -10.95 -4.95
C ASN A 167 -6.46 -11.22 -4.73
#